data_503d744ee3592b2fc99b25b6229254c7
#
_entry.id   503d744ee3592b2fc99b25b6229254c7
#
_cell.length_a   1.000
_cell.length_b   1.000
_cell.length_c   1.000
_cell.angle_alpha   90.00
_cell.angle_beta   90.00
_cell.angle_gamma   90.00
#
_symmetry.space_group_name_H-M   'P 1'
#
loop_
_entity.id
_entity.type
_entity.pdbx_description
1 polymer ?
#
loop_
_entity_poly.entity_id
_entity_poly.type
_entity_poly.pdbx_seq_one_letter_code
_entity_poly.pdbx_strand_id
1 'polypeptide(L)'
;MASLAGMLKQRGFRVTGSDAAAYPPMSDFLTSLAIPLAQPYAEANLKPRPDLVVVGNAISRGNPELEYVLDERIPMRSLPQALQEYFLRGRQPIVVAGTHGKTTTTSMLAWIFETAGLHPSFLVGGIAENFNSSFAVRQGKHFIIEGDEYDTAFFDKGPKFLHYMPDAAVLTSVEFDHADIYPDLEAVKTAFKRLVNLVPRRGLLVAWDDSPNVDECLARAFCRVERYGTRSRSEWQIREVRFEPARTTWAVFREGQRWADLEFSLAGEYNVLNATAAAAMAAGYGIAPETIYSALLTFKSVKRRMEVKAEVNGITIIDDFAHHPTAIAGTLRTLRAIYPGRRLWAVFEPRSNTLRRKVFEDELVASLGLADQVIVASVYRAEAIPEAERLSVAAIVRELERAGKPARELADADAIVAALAPELRSGDVVAILSNGGFGGIYDKLPQRLNSRSEVSSRA
;
A
#
# COMPACT_ATOMS: atom_id res chain seq x y z
N MET A 1 6.02 3.78 -12.28
CA MET A 1 6.42 4.02 -13.70
C MET A 1 5.90 2.89 -14.61
N ALA A 2 6.15 1.62 -14.31
CA ALA A 2 5.75 0.51 -15.18
C ALA A 2 4.25 0.48 -15.53
N SER A 3 3.37 0.72 -14.55
CA SER A 3 1.91 0.80 -14.79
C SER A 3 1.54 1.91 -15.78
N LEU A 4 2.13 3.11 -15.64
CA LEU A 4 1.92 4.21 -16.59
C LEU A 4 2.42 3.86 -18.00
N ALA A 5 3.59 3.20 -18.10
CA ALA A 5 4.11 2.73 -19.39
C ALA A 5 3.13 1.76 -20.07
N GLY A 6 2.56 0.82 -19.31
CA GLY A 6 1.51 -0.09 -19.79
C GLY A 6 0.24 0.64 -20.24
N MET A 7 -0.23 1.61 -19.45
CA MET A 7 -1.39 2.44 -19.79
C MET A 7 -1.18 3.24 -21.08
N LEU A 8 -0.02 3.88 -21.23
CA LEU A 8 0.32 4.63 -22.45
C LEU A 8 0.39 3.71 -23.67
N LYS A 9 0.97 2.51 -23.52
CA LYS A 9 0.97 1.51 -24.61
C LYS A 9 -0.43 1.07 -25.00
N GLN A 10 -1.33 0.84 -24.05
CA GLN A 10 -2.74 0.53 -24.35
C GLN A 10 -3.47 1.67 -25.07
N ARG A 11 -3.02 2.91 -24.90
CA ARG A 11 -3.49 4.08 -25.65
C ARG A 11 -2.91 4.20 -27.06
N GLY A 12 -2.01 3.29 -27.46
CA GLY A 12 -1.38 3.26 -28.78
C GLY A 12 -0.07 4.07 -28.88
N PHE A 13 0.47 4.56 -27.77
CA PHE A 13 1.79 5.20 -27.79
C PHE A 13 2.90 4.17 -27.99
N ARG A 14 3.95 4.55 -28.71
CA ARG A 14 5.20 3.82 -28.73
C ARG A 14 5.98 4.15 -27.47
N VAL A 15 6.09 3.20 -26.56
CA VAL A 15 6.70 3.38 -25.24
C VAL A 15 8.00 2.60 -25.15
N THR A 16 9.03 3.28 -24.69
CA THR A 16 10.31 2.70 -24.24
C THR A 16 10.60 3.18 -22.83
N GLY A 17 11.49 2.51 -22.12
CA GLY A 17 11.89 2.91 -20.77
C GLY A 17 13.38 2.68 -20.53
N SER A 18 13.89 3.27 -19.45
CA SER A 18 15.23 3.03 -18.92
C SER A 18 15.19 2.98 -17.38
N ASP A 19 16.09 2.22 -16.80
CA ASP A 19 16.25 2.08 -15.36
C ASP A 19 17.73 1.78 -15.03
N ALA A 20 18.15 2.07 -13.80
CA ALA A 20 19.47 1.67 -13.33
C ALA A 20 19.60 0.14 -13.26
N ALA A 21 18.56 -0.53 -12.72
CA ALA A 21 18.50 -1.98 -12.57
C ALA A 21 17.03 -2.40 -12.32
N ALA A 22 16.31 -2.78 -13.38
CA ALA A 22 14.98 -3.31 -13.23
C ALA A 22 15.01 -4.78 -12.80
N TYR A 23 14.08 -5.15 -11.92
CA TYR A 23 13.98 -6.49 -11.34
C TYR A 23 12.51 -6.94 -11.23
N PRO A 24 12.27 -8.26 -11.14
CA PRO A 24 10.91 -8.79 -10.93
C PRO A 24 10.24 -8.21 -9.67
N PRO A 25 8.90 -8.04 -9.69
CA PRO A 25 7.97 -8.41 -10.77
C PRO A 25 7.81 -7.38 -11.88
N MET A 26 8.39 -6.16 -11.76
CA MET A 26 8.15 -5.08 -12.71
C MET A 26 8.89 -5.27 -14.05
N SER A 27 10.08 -5.89 -14.04
CA SER A 27 10.77 -6.27 -15.28
C SER A 27 9.95 -7.26 -16.10
N ASP A 28 9.39 -8.28 -15.45
CA ASP A 28 8.57 -9.30 -16.09
C ASP A 28 7.28 -8.71 -16.67
N PHE A 29 6.67 -7.79 -15.90
CA PHE A 29 5.50 -7.06 -16.33
C PHE A 29 5.77 -6.22 -17.59
N LEU A 30 6.87 -5.46 -17.65
CA LEU A 30 7.25 -4.68 -18.84
C LEU A 30 7.55 -5.59 -20.03
N THR A 31 8.21 -6.73 -19.79
CA THR A 31 8.48 -7.75 -20.81
C THR A 31 7.19 -8.33 -21.38
N SER A 32 6.22 -8.68 -20.51
CA SER A 32 4.92 -9.21 -20.94
C SER A 32 4.13 -8.21 -21.81
N LEU A 33 4.35 -6.93 -21.60
CA LEU A 33 3.78 -5.85 -22.42
C LEU A 33 4.64 -5.53 -23.66
N ALA A 34 5.74 -6.22 -23.88
CA ALA A 34 6.71 -5.93 -24.94
C ALA A 34 7.11 -4.45 -24.96
N ILE A 35 7.43 -3.87 -23.78
CA ILE A 35 7.99 -2.53 -23.64
C ILE A 35 9.50 -2.66 -23.51
N PRO A 36 10.30 -2.15 -24.49
CA PRO A 36 11.75 -2.18 -24.42
C PRO A 36 12.27 -1.40 -23.21
N LEU A 37 13.20 -1.99 -22.46
CA LEU A 37 13.81 -1.39 -21.29
C LEU A 37 15.33 -1.39 -21.43
N ALA A 38 15.93 -0.22 -21.43
CA ALA A 38 17.38 -0.03 -21.47
C ALA A 38 17.98 0.04 -20.06
N GLN A 39 19.17 -0.52 -19.89
CA GLN A 39 19.98 -0.48 -18.67
C GLN A 39 21.47 -0.47 -19.03
N PRO A 40 22.29 0.35 -18.36
CA PRO A 40 21.96 1.43 -17.43
C PRO A 40 21.42 2.67 -18.15
N TYR A 41 21.22 3.79 -17.40
CA TYR A 41 20.90 5.09 -17.98
C TYR A 41 22.04 5.57 -18.90
N ALA A 42 21.69 6.01 -20.10
CA ALA A 42 22.64 6.58 -21.08
C ALA A 42 21.89 7.48 -22.08
N GLU A 43 22.52 8.55 -22.53
CA GLU A 43 21.99 9.45 -23.59
C GLU A 43 21.53 8.68 -24.84
N ALA A 44 22.25 7.61 -25.20
CA ALA A 44 21.92 6.75 -26.34
C ALA A 44 20.53 6.11 -26.23
N ASN A 45 20.00 5.91 -25.03
CA ASN A 45 18.68 5.36 -24.82
C ASN A 45 17.55 6.28 -25.29
N LEU A 46 17.84 7.57 -25.46
CA LEU A 46 16.92 8.58 -25.97
C LEU A 46 17.05 8.80 -27.50
N LYS A 47 17.64 7.85 -28.21
CA LYS A 47 17.74 7.84 -29.67
C LYS A 47 16.94 6.69 -30.28
N PRO A 48 16.01 6.96 -31.25
CA PRO A 48 15.66 8.28 -31.77
C PRO A 48 15.04 9.19 -30.69
N ARG A 49 15.18 10.52 -30.87
CA ARG A 49 14.64 11.53 -29.94
C ARG A 49 13.14 11.25 -29.64
N PRO A 50 12.73 11.10 -28.38
CA PRO A 50 11.33 10.93 -28.02
C PRO A 50 10.56 12.26 -28.13
N ASP A 51 9.26 12.17 -28.37
CA ASP A 51 8.35 13.33 -28.34
C ASP A 51 8.12 13.83 -26.90
N LEU A 52 8.17 12.92 -25.93
CA LEU A 52 7.94 13.19 -24.50
C LEU A 52 8.74 12.23 -23.63
N VAL A 53 9.32 12.76 -22.56
CA VAL A 53 9.95 11.96 -21.50
C VAL A 53 9.15 12.08 -20.22
N VAL A 54 8.80 10.95 -19.59
CA VAL A 54 8.16 10.92 -18.27
C VAL A 54 9.22 10.58 -17.21
N VAL A 55 9.53 11.56 -16.37
CA VAL A 55 10.57 11.47 -15.35
C VAL A 55 10.02 10.87 -14.05
N GLY A 56 10.65 9.79 -13.57
CA GLY A 56 10.33 9.18 -12.28
C GLY A 56 10.85 10.00 -11.10
N ASN A 57 10.23 9.85 -9.93
CA ASN A 57 10.60 10.61 -8.72
C ASN A 57 12.00 10.28 -8.17
N ALA A 58 12.55 9.12 -8.48
CA ALA A 58 13.90 8.74 -8.08
C ALA A 58 15.01 9.38 -8.95
N ILE A 59 14.64 9.99 -10.07
CA ILE A 59 15.60 10.62 -10.99
C ILE A 59 15.95 12.02 -10.49
N SER A 60 17.24 12.32 -10.44
CA SER A 60 17.79 13.61 -10.01
C SER A 60 18.85 14.12 -10.97
N ARG A 61 19.26 15.37 -10.77
CA ARG A 61 20.38 16.00 -11.54
C ARG A 61 21.63 15.12 -11.45
N GLY A 62 22.36 15.08 -12.55
CA GLY A 62 23.50 14.17 -12.75
C GLY A 62 23.14 12.84 -13.41
N ASN A 63 21.87 12.52 -13.61
CA ASN A 63 21.46 11.37 -14.43
C ASN A 63 21.71 11.70 -15.92
N PRO A 64 22.47 10.90 -16.69
CA PRO A 64 22.89 11.25 -18.07
C PRO A 64 21.70 11.44 -19.02
N GLU A 65 20.62 10.69 -18.85
CA GLU A 65 19.41 10.88 -19.67
C GLU A 65 18.69 12.18 -19.31
N LEU A 66 18.58 12.48 -18.01
CA LEU A 66 17.96 13.73 -17.57
C LEU A 66 18.74 14.95 -18.05
N GLU A 67 20.09 14.94 -17.94
CA GLU A 67 20.90 16.06 -18.44
C GLU A 67 20.69 16.23 -19.94
N TYR A 68 20.72 15.15 -20.74
CA TYR A 68 20.44 15.21 -22.17
C TYR A 68 19.02 15.76 -22.48
N VAL A 69 17.98 15.35 -21.71
CA VAL A 69 16.62 15.89 -21.86
C VAL A 69 16.58 17.41 -21.66
N LEU A 70 17.33 17.91 -20.67
CA LEU A 70 17.38 19.34 -20.35
C LEU A 70 18.16 20.12 -21.43
N ASP A 71 19.31 19.63 -21.86
CA ASP A 71 20.17 20.26 -22.88
C ASP A 71 19.46 20.34 -24.23
N GLU A 72 18.81 19.26 -24.64
CA GLU A 72 18.06 19.14 -25.89
C GLU A 72 16.65 19.73 -25.81
N ARG A 73 16.22 20.23 -24.65
CA ARG A 73 14.87 20.75 -24.41
C ARG A 73 13.75 19.78 -24.86
N ILE A 74 13.93 18.50 -24.57
CA ILE A 74 12.92 17.50 -24.86
C ILE A 74 11.73 17.74 -23.92
N PRO A 75 10.48 17.77 -24.40
CA PRO A 75 9.31 17.90 -23.54
C PRO A 75 9.32 16.84 -22.44
N MET A 76 9.12 17.25 -21.18
CA MET A 76 9.07 16.31 -20.07
C MET A 76 7.85 16.51 -19.19
N ARG A 77 7.44 15.45 -18.51
CA ARG A 77 6.36 15.42 -17.50
C ARG A 77 6.79 14.57 -16.32
N SER A 78 6.21 14.84 -15.18
CA SER A 78 6.18 13.87 -14.10
C SER A 78 5.11 12.80 -14.34
N LEU A 79 5.14 11.68 -13.59
CA LEU A 79 4.13 10.64 -13.66
C LEU A 79 2.71 11.20 -13.46
N PRO A 80 2.40 11.98 -12.39
CA PRO A 80 1.04 12.48 -12.20
C PRO A 80 0.62 13.53 -13.24
N GLN A 81 1.54 14.32 -13.78
CA GLN A 81 1.24 15.21 -14.90
C GLN A 81 0.84 14.43 -16.17
N ALA A 82 1.56 13.36 -16.49
CA ALA A 82 1.21 12.49 -17.61
C ALA A 82 -0.12 11.77 -17.38
N LEU A 83 -0.41 11.31 -16.16
CA LEU A 83 -1.71 10.75 -15.80
C LEU A 83 -2.83 11.76 -16.00
N GLN A 84 -2.66 12.98 -15.49
CA GLN A 84 -3.64 14.05 -15.65
C GLN A 84 -3.92 14.33 -17.11
N GLU A 85 -2.87 14.52 -17.93
CA GLU A 85 -2.99 14.91 -19.33
C GLU A 85 -3.63 13.82 -20.18
N TYR A 86 -3.19 12.56 -20.04
CA TYR A 86 -3.58 11.48 -20.94
C TYR A 86 -4.73 10.61 -20.43
N PHE A 87 -5.05 10.61 -19.12
CA PHE A 87 -6.00 9.65 -18.56
C PHE A 87 -7.10 10.25 -17.69
N LEU A 88 -6.82 11.33 -16.93
CA LEU A 88 -7.79 11.89 -15.99
C LEU A 88 -8.64 13.00 -16.58
N ARG A 89 -8.09 13.76 -17.54
CA ARG A 89 -8.82 14.85 -18.21
C ARG A 89 -10.08 14.32 -18.91
N GLY A 90 -11.23 14.94 -18.62
CA GLY A 90 -12.52 14.52 -19.15
C GLY A 90 -13.13 13.28 -18.48
N ARG A 91 -12.51 12.78 -17.42
CA ARG A 91 -13.02 11.71 -16.55
C ARG A 91 -13.51 12.28 -15.21
N GLN A 92 -14.05 11.41 -14.39
CA GLN A 92 -14.40 11.69 -12.99
C GLN A 92 -13.41 10.93 -12.07
N PRO A 93 -12.30 11.57 -11.66
CA PRO A 93 -11.35 10.91 -10.79
C PRO A 93 -11.89 10.77 -9.36
N ILE A 94 -11.82 9.56 -8.81
CA ILE A 94 -12.08 9.26 -7.41
C ILE A 94 -10.73 8.93 -6.77
N VAL A 95 -10.23 9.82 -5.92
CA VAL A 95 -8.91 9.70 -5.31
C VAL A 95 -9.03 9.08 -3.93
N VAL A 96 -8.35 7.96 -3.69
CA VAL A 96 -8.28 7.34 -2.36
C VAL A 96 -6.94 7.68 -1.74
N ALA A 97 -6.94 8.54 -0.74
CA ALA A 97 -5.75 9.06 -0.08
C ALA A 97 -5.77 8.78 1.44
N GLY A 98 -4.62 8.96 2.07
CA GLY A 98 -4.38 8.74 3.50
C GLY A 98 -3.10 7.95 3.73
N THR A 99 -2.63 7.88 4.97
CA THR A 99 -1.38 7.18 5.30
C THR A 99 -1.51 5.66 5.10
N HIS A 100 -2.64 5.07 5.55
CA HIS A 100 -2.89 3.63 5.50
C HIS A 100 -4.16 3.29 4.70
N GLY A 101 -4.25 2.05 4.19
CA GLY A 101 -5.45 1.54 3.54
C GLY A 101 -5.67 1.97 2.09
N LYS A 102 -4.89 2.90 1.54
CA LYS A 102 -5.03 3.43 0.17
C LYS A 102 -5.25 2.35 -0.88
N THR A 103 -4.28 1.46 -1.02
CA THR A 103 -4.27 0.41 -2.07
C THR A 103 -5.46 -0.53 -1.97
N THR A 104 -5.77 -0.99 -0.75
CA THR A 104 -6.88 -1.90 -0.50
C THR A 104 -8.23 -1.23 -0.79
N THR A 105 -8.44 -0.01 -0.29
CA THR A 105 -9.68 0.75 -0.51
C THR A 105 -9.86 1.09 -1.99
N THR A 106 -8.78 1.51 -2.69
CA THR A 106 -8.82 1.78 -4.14
C THR A 106 -9.23 0.53 -4.92
N SER A 107 -8.65 -0.64 -4.56
CA SER A 107 -8.95 -1.90 -5.23
C SER A 107 -10.37 -2.39 -4.96
N MET A 108 -10.87 -2.26 -3.72
CA MET A 108 -12.27 -2.56 -3.36
C MET A 108 -13.23 -1.67 -4.14
N LEU A 109 -12.97 -0.37 -4.17
CA LEU A 109 -13.81 0.59 -4.87
C LEU A 109 -13.84 0.31 -6.38
N ALA A 110 -12.68 0.02 -6.98
CA ALA A 110 -12.60 -0.36 -8.39
C ALA A 110 -13.41 -1.63 -8.68
N TRP A 111 -13.35 -2.63 -7.79
CA TRP A 111 -14.10 -3.87 -7.94
C TRP A 111 -15.61 -3.68 -7.76
N ILE A 112 -16.05 -2.83 -6.81
CA ILE A 112 -17.46 -2.47 -6.65
C ILE A 112 -18.01 -1.81 -7.90
N PHE A 113 -17.27 -0.84 -8.48
CA PHE A 113 -17.67 -0.17 -9.72
C PHE A 113 -17.69 -1.11 -10.93
N GLU A 114 -16.76 -2.05 -11.02
CA GLU A 114 -16.74 -3.08 -12.07
C GLU A 114 -17.97 -4.00 -11.95
N THR A 115 -18.26 -4.48 -10.72
CA THR A 115 -19.43 -5.32 -10.43
C THR A 115 -20.74 -4.60 -10.74
N ALA A 116 -20.77 -3.27 -10.55
CA ALA A 116 -21.91 -2.44 -10.92
C ALA A 116 -22.03 -2.17 -12.44
N GLY A 117 -21.15 -2.72 -13.27
CA GLY A 117 -21.15 -2.53 -14.73
C GLY A 117 -20.70 -1.14 -15.17
N LEU A 118 -20.03 -0.37 -14.31
CA LEU A 118 -19.57 0.99 -14.61
C LEU A 118 -18.20 1.02 -15.32
N HIS A 119 -17.52 -0.12 -15.42
CA HIS A 119 -16.25 -0.33 -16.11
C HIS A 119 -15.21 0.78 -15.86
N PRO A 120 -14.79 1.04 -14.62
CA PRO A 120 -13.89 2.13 -14.29
C PRO A 120 -12.50 1.89 -14.84
N SER A 121 -11.80 2.95 -15.20
CA SER A 121 -10.34 2.91 -15.23
C SER A 121 -9.82 2.96 -13.80
N PHE A 122 -8.66 2.36 -13.55
CA PHE A 122 -8.03 2.46 -12.23
C PHE A 122 -6.50 2.41 -12.28
N LEU A 123 -5.88 2.92 -11.23
CA LEU A 123 -4.44 2.78 -10.96
C LEU A 123 -4.22 2.61 -9.45
N VAL A 124 -3.57 1.51 -9.07
CA VAL A 124 -3.27 1.16 -7.67
C VAL A 124 -1.78 0.85 -7.50
N GLY A 125 -1.27 1.03 -6.30
CA GLY A 125 0.14 0.80 -5.94
C GLY A 125 0.54 -0.67 -5.80
N GLY A 126 -0.40 -1.60 -5.97
CA GLY A 126 -0.19 -3.05 -5.89
C GLY A 126 -0.92 -3.80 -7.00
N ILE A 127 -0.90 -5.12 -6.97
CA ILE A 127 -1.66 -5.94 -7.91
C ILE A 127 -3.00 -6.32 -7.26
N ALA A 128 -4.08 -5.72 -7.74
CA ALA A 128 -5.45 -6.08 -7.34
C ALA A 128 -5.80 -7.45 -7.94
N GLU A 129 -6.00 -8.46 -7.09
CA GLU A 129 -6.14 -9.86 -7.53
C GLU A 129 -7.38 -10.11 -8.38
N ASN A 130 -8.47 -9.40 -8.12
CA ASN A 130 -9.68 -9.50 -8.96
C ASN A 130 -9.43 -9.11 -10.42
N PHE A 131 -8.44 -8.26 -10.68
CA PHE A 131 -8.06 -7.79 -12.01
C PHE A 131 -6.74 -8.40 -12.50
N ASN A 132 -6.00 -9.06 -11.62
CA ASN A 132 -4.63 -9.52 -11.86
C ASN A 132 -3.74 -8.41 -12.45
N SER A 133 -3.95 -7.17 -12.03
CA SER A 133 -3.27 -5.99 -12.56
C SER A 133 -3.22 -4.86 -11.54
N SER A 134 -2.25 -3.96 -11.71
CA SER A 134 -2.15 -2.70 -10.98
C SER A 134 -2.93 -1.56 -11.67
N PHE A 135 -3.45 -1.75 -12.86
CA PHE A 135 -4.21 -0.74 -13.59
C PHE A 135 -5.20 -1.36 -14.59
N ALA A 136 -6.18 -0.57 -14.99
CA ALA A 136 -6.97 -0.80 -16.19
C ALA A 136 -7.31 0.53 -16.86
N VAL A 137 -7.30 0.54 -18.19
CA VAL A 137 -7.79 1.65 -19.00
C VAL A 137 -9.09 1.19 -19.68
N ARG A 138 -10.22 1.74 -19.27
CA ARG A 138 -11.57 1.35 -19.67
C ARG A 138 -12.33 2.54 -20.25
N GLN A 139 -13.52 2.29 -20.79
CA GLN A 139 -14.37 3.32 -21.42
C GLN A 139 -15.30 4.04 -20.40
N GLY A 140 -15.49 3.50 -19.21
CA GLY A 140 -16.30 4.12 -18.17
C GLY A 140 -15.81 5.54 -17.80
N LYS A 141 -16.70 6.39 -17.36
CA LYS A 141 -16.40 7.80 -17.04
C LYS A 141 -15.54 7.95 -15.77
N HIS A 142 -15.53 6.95 -14.89
CA HIS A 142 -14.83 7.02 -13.63
C HIS A 142 -13.36 6.56 -13.77
N PHE A 143 -12.48 7.22 -13.02
CA PHE A 143 -11.10 6.81 -12.85
C PHE A 143 -10.80 6.71 -11.35
N ILE A 144 -10.62 5.51 -10.84
CA ILE A 144 -10.34 5.26 -9.43
C ILE A 144 -8.83 5.18 -9.24
N ILE A 145 -8.27 6.06 -8.41
CA ILE A 145 -6.81 6.21 -8.32
C ILE A 145 -6.34 6.31 -6.87
N GLU A 146 -5.26 5.61 -6.57
CA GLU A 146 -4.56 5.72 -5.30
C GLU A 146 -3.87 7.08 -5.21
N GLY A 147 -4.21 7.85 -4.18
CA GLY A 147 -3.67 9.17 -3.88
C GLY A 147 -2.42 9.08 -3.04
N ASP A 148 -1.25 9.09 -3.70
CA ASP A 148 0.05 9.02 -3.04
C ASP A 148 0.50 10.43 -2.61
N GLU A 149 0.83 10.57 -1.33
CA GLU A 149 1.35 11.79 -0.70
C GLU A 149 2.84 12.02 -0.97
N TYR A 150 3.53 11.04 -1.55
CA TYR A 150 4.96 11.16 -1.85
C TYR A 150 5.23 12.15 -2.99
N ASP A 151 6.42 12.77 -2.99
CA ASP A 151 6.81 13.77 -3.99
C ASP A 151 6.84 13.20 -5.42
N THR A 152 6.75 14.08 -6.39
CA THR A 152 6.41 13.76 -7.77
C THR A 152 7.63 13.53 -8.65
N ALA A 153 8.56 14.50 -8.69
CA ALA A 153 9.78 14.48 -9.50
C ALA A 153 10.78 15.49 -8.93
N PHE A 154 12.01 15.51 -9.47
CA PHE A 154 13.04 16.45 -9.02
C PHE A 154 12.64 17.93 -9.18
N PHE A 155 11.83 18.25 -10.18
CA PHE A 155 11.33 19.60 -10.46
C PHE A 155 9.96 19.90 -9.87
N ASP A 156 9.32 18.92 -9.23
CA ASP A 156 8.00 19.03 -8.62
C ASP A 156 8.00 18.25 -7.30
N LYS A 157 8.19 18.96 -6.20
CA LYS A 157 8.31 18.41 -4.83
C LYS A 157 7.00 18.38 -4.07
N GLY A 158 5.87 18.41 -4.77
CA GLY A 158 4.54 18.27 -4.19
C GLY A 158 4.00 16.84 -4.23
N PRO A 159 2.98 16.54 -3.40
CA PRO A 159 2.28 15.26 -3.43
C PRO A 159 1.66 14.95 -4.80
N LYS A 160 1.76 13.70 -5.24
CA LYS A 160 1.24 13.27 -6.55
C LYS A 160 -0.26 13.53 -6.71
N PHE A 161 -1.04 13.35 -5.64
CA PHE A 161 -2.50 13.52 -5.68
C PHE A 161 -2.95 14.95 -6.00
N LEU A 162 -2.09 15.98 -5.86
CA LEU A 162 -2.45 17.36 -6.21
C LEU A 162 -2.67 17.55 -7.72
N HIS A 163 -2.13 16.66 -8.53
CA HIS A 163 -2.31 16.66 -9.99
C HIS A 163 -3.56 15.91 -10.45
N TYR A 164 -4.26 15.18 -9.56
CA TYR A 164 -5.32 14.25 -10.00
C TYR A 164 -6.68 14.91 -10.21
N MET A 165 -6.86 16.17 -9.78
CA MET A 165 -8.11 16.92 -9.94
C MET A 165 -9.34 16.10 -9.51
N PRO A 166 -9.44 15.70 -8.24
CA PRO A 166 -10.47 14.78 -7.78
C PRO A 166 -11.89 15.32 -8.00
N ASP A 167 -12.78 14.50 -8.55
CA ASP A 167 -14.23 14.75 -8.52
C ASP A 167 -14.81 14.32 -7.16
N ALA A 168 -14.23 13.29 -6.56
CA ALA A 168 -14.48 12.87 -5.19
C ALA A 168 -13.21 12.30 -4.56
N ALA A 169 -13.17 12.23 -3.23
CA ALA A 169 -12.03 11.65 -2.52
C ALA A 169 -12.45 10.82 -1.30
N VAL A 170 -11.64 9.81 -0.99
CA VAL A 170 -11.65 9.10 0.30
C VAL A 170 -10.41 9.51 1.07
N LEU A 171 -10.57 9.87 2.34
CA LEU A 171 -9.46 10.13 3.26
C LEU A 171 -9.50 9.10 4.39
N THR A 172 -8.58 8.12 4.33
CA THR A 172 -8.57 6.96 5.23
C THR A 172 -7.94 7.27 6.59
N SER A 173 -6.75 7.89 6.59
CA SER A 173 -6.01 8.22 7.81
C SER A 173 -4.99 9.32 7.51
N VAL A 174 -4.55 10.04 8.54
CA VAL A 174 -3.47 11.02 8.44
C VAL A 174 -2.55 10.84 9.63
N GLU A 175 -1.38 10.24 9.37
CA GLU A 175 -0.33 9.99 10.35
C GLU A 175 1.02 10.47 9.78
N PHE A 176 2.03 10.63 10.65
CA PHE A 176 3.36 10.99 10.21
C PHE A 176 4.01 9.81 9.49
N ASP A 177 4.41 9.99 8.26
CA ASP A 177 5.21 9.06 7.46
C ASP A 177 6.06 9.86 6.45
N HIS A 178 6.90 9.18 5.68
CA HIS A 178 7.77 9.81 4.68
C HIS A 178 8.68 10.91 5.27
N ALA A 179 9.38 10.58 6.38
CA ALA A 179 10.30 11.49 7.09
C ALA A 179 11.47 12.02 6.25
N ASP A 180 11.65 11.48 5.04
CA ASP A 180 12.62 11.95 4.05
C ASP A 180 12.14 13.18 3.26
N ILE A 181 10.84 13.43 3.20
CA ILE A 181 10.22 14.55 2.48
C ILE A 181 9.35 15.45 3.35
N TYR A 182 8.82 14.95 4.47
CA TYR A 182 8.04 15.72 5.44
C TYR A 182 8.81 15.88 6.74
N PRO A 183 9.04 17.12 7.22
CA PRO A 183 9.74 17.35 8.47
C PRO A 183 8.93 16.94 9.71
N ASP A 184 7.60 17.00 9.62
CA ASP A 184 6.69 16.77 10.74
C ASP A 184 5.27 16.42 10.26
N LEU A 185 4.39 16.08 11.22
CA LEU A 185 2.98 15.79 10.98
C LEU A 185 2.20 16.97 10.41
N GLU A 186 2.56 18.21 10.76
CA GLU A 186 1.87 19.40 10.25
C GLU A 186 2.10 19.59 8.75
N ALA A 187 3.29 19.25 8.26
CA ALA A 187 3.59 19.25 6.84
C ALA A 187 2.76 18.19 6.10
N VAL A 188 2.60 16.99 6.68
CA VAL A 188 1.71 15.93 6.14
C VAL A 188 0.25 16.43 6.13
N LYS A 189 -0.26 16.95 7.25
CA LYS A 189 -1.63 17.53 7.31
C LYS A 189 -1.82 18.63 6.28
N THR A 190 -0.81 19.47 6.06
CA THR A 190 -0.87 20.54 5.04
C THR A 190 -1.05 19.96 3.63
N ALA A 191 -0.38 18.85 3.30
CA ALA A 191 -0.56 18.17 2.02
C ALA A 191 -2.01 17.67 1.85
N PHE A 192 -2.56 17.00 2.86
CA PHE A 192 -3.95 16.52 2.82
C PHE A 192 -4.99 17.66 2.84
N LYS A 193 -4.76 18.75 3.57
CA LYS A 193 -5.60 19.97 3.52
C LYS A 193 -5.68 20.54 2.10
N ARG A 194 -4.57 20.48 1.33
CA ARG A 194 -4.55 20.88 -0.09
C ARG A 194 -5.37 19.93 -0.95
N LEU A 195 -5.25 18.61 -0.77
CA LEU A 195 -6.08 17.64 -1.48
C LEU A 195 -7.58 17.87 -1.22
N VAL A 196 -7.97 18.00 0.06
CA VAL A 196 -9.36 18.25 0.47
C VAL A 196 -9.90 19.52 -0.20
N ASN A 197 -9.08 20.57 -0.29
CA ASN A 197 -9.46 21.84 -0.93
C ASN A 197 -9.61 21.75 -2.46
N LEU A 198 -9.09 20.69 -3.10
CA LEU A 198 -9.26 20.46 -4.54
C LEU A 198 -10.57 19.75 -4.90
N VAL A 199 -11.26 19.12 -3.94
CA VAL A 199 -12.54 18.46 -4.19
C VAL A 199 -13.59 19.54 -4.50
N PRO A 200 -14.27 19.50 -5.66
CA PRO A 200 -15.19 20.55 -6.07
C PRO A 200 -16.44 20.57 -5.18
N ARG A 201 -17.13 21.73 -5.11
CA ARG A 201 -18.34 21.90 -4.29
C ARG A 201 -19.41 20.80 -4.53
N ARG A 202 -19.55 20.34 -5.77
CA ARG A 202 -20.48 19.25 -6.12
C ARG A 202 -19.98 17.86 -5.78
N GLY A 203 -18.71 17.75 -5.35
CA GLY A 203 -18.04 16.49 -5.07
C GLY A 203 -18.44 15.88 -3.75
N LEU A 204 -17.85 14.72 -3.46
CA LEU A 204 -18.04 13.97 -2.23
C LEU A 204 -16.68 13.66 -1.60
N LEU A 205 -16.56 13.92 -0.31
CA LEU A 205 -15.42 13.50 0.50
C LEU A 205 -15.90 12.49 1.57
N VAL A 206 -15.44 11.26 1.49
CA VAL A 206 -15.67 10.22 2.50
C VAL A 206 -14.44 10.17 3.41
N ALA A 207 -14.60 10.37 4.70
CA ALA A 207 -13.49 10.55 5.62
C ALA A 207 -13.63 9.71 6.90
N TRP A 208 -12.51 9.14 7.35
CA TRP A 208 -12.48 8.37 8.60
C TRP A 208 -12.72 9.27 9.82
N ASP A 209 -13.68 8.87 10.67
CA ASP A 209 -14.18 9.67 11.78
C ASP A 209 -13.34 9.54 13.07
N ASP A 210 -12.45 8.56 13.17
CA ASP A 210 -11.74 8.25 14.41
C ASP A 210 -10.31 8.78 14.45
N SER A 211 -10.06 9.90 13.76
CA SER A 211 -8.75 10.54 13.69
C SER A 211 -8.85 12.05 13.83
N PRO A 212 -8.29 12.65 14.90
CA PRO A 212 -8.20 14.10 15.02
C PRO A 212 -7.48 14.78 13.86
N ASN A 213 -6.45 14.13 13.32
CA ASN A 213 -5.69 14.65 12.18
C ASN A 213 -6.54 14.73 10.92
N VAL A 214 -7.42 13.75 10.69
CA VAL A 214 -8.39 13.79 9.59
C VAL A 214 -9.36 14.95 9.81
N ASP A 215 -9.93 15.09 11.01
CA ASP A 215 -10.86 16.20 11.33
C ASP A 215 -10.24 17.58 11.04
N GLU A 216 -8.96 17.79 11.38
CA GLU A 216 -8.25 19.02 11.04
C GLU A 216 -8.11 19.25 9.54
N CYS A 217 -7.91 18.18 8.76
CA CYS A 217 -7.82 18.29 7.30
C CYS A 217 -9.18 18.66 6.68
N LEU A 218 -10.29 18.20 7.26
CA LEU A 218 -11.65 18.47 6.79
C LEU A 218 -12.06 19.93 6.91
N ALA A 219 -11.41 20.74 7.76
CA ALA A 219 -11.68 22.18 7.90
C ALA A 219 -11.51 22.98 6.59
N ARG A 220 -10.88 22.40 5.58
CA ARG A 220 -10.72 22.97 4.23
C ARG A 220 -11.69 22.40 3.19
N ALA A 221 -12.65 21.59 3.58
CA ALA A 221 -13.63 21.02 2.65
C ALA A 221 -14.68 22.06 2.26
N PHE A 222 -14.93 22.16 0.95
CA PHE A 222 -16.01 22.96 0.36
C PHE A 222 -17.11 22.09 -0.26
N CYS A 223 -16.91 20.77 -0.25
CA CYS A 223 -17.84 19.75 -0.77
C CYS A 223 -18.63 19.11 0.38
N ARG A 224 -19.56 18.22 0.01
CA ARG A 224 -20.22 17.33 0.97
C ARG A 224 -19.19 16.39 1.60
N VAL A 225 -19.19 16.33 2.92
CA VAL A 225 -18.36 15.41 3.71
C VAL A 225 -19.28 14.38 4.34
N GLU A 226 -18.97 13.11 4.18
CA GLU A 226 -19.60 11.99 4.89
C GLU A 226 -18.53 11.22 5.67
N ARG A 227 -18.74 11.07 6.97
CA ARG A 227 -17.81 10.37 7.85
C ARG A 227 -18.16 8.90 7.98
N TYR A 228 -17.15 8.04 8.06
CA TYR A 228 -17.32 6.63 8.34
C TYR A 228 -16.46 6.20 9.54
N GLY A 229 -16.96 5.25 10.31
CA GLY A 229 -16.24 4.73 11.47
C GLY A 229 -17.16 4.08 12.49
N THR A 230 -16.65 3.87 13.69
CA THR A 230 -17.38 3.23 14.78
C THR A 230 -18.09 4.22 15.70
N ARG A 231 -17.80 5.52 15.59
CA ARG A 231 -18.37 6.55 16.47
C ARG A 231 -19.84 6.85 16.13
N SER A 232 -20.59 7.28 17.13
CA SER A 232 -22.01 7.62 16.96
C SER A 232 -22.28 8.81 16.05
N ARG A 233 -21.27 9.65 15.81
CA ARG A 233 -21.36 10.81 14.91
C ARG A 233 -21.08 10.50 13.44
N SER A 234 -20.65 9.25 13.14
CA SER A 234 -20.37 8.83 11.76
C SER A 234 -21.67 8.72 10.98
N GLU A 235 -21.74 9.33 9.79
CA GLU A 235 -22.87 9.14 8.84
C GLU A 235 -22.96 7.68 8.38
N TRP A 236 -21.80 7.00 8.24
CA TRP A 236 -21.66 5.58 7.93
C TRP A 236 -21.11 4.86 9.14
N GLN A 237 -21.98 4.50 10.06
CA GLN A 237 -21.57 3.92 11.33
C GLN A 237 -21.41 2.41 11.22
N ILE A 238 -20.23 1.91 11.59
CA ILE A 238 -19.91 0.49 11.67
C ILE A 238 -20.36 -0.05 13.03
N ARG A 239 -21.11 -1.14 13.01
CA ARG A 239 -21.57 -1.86 14.21
C ARG A 239 -21.51 -3.36 14.00
N GLU A 240 -21.62 -4.13 15.08
CA GLU A 240 -21.80 -5.58 15.07
C GLU A 240 -20.71 -6.33 14.30
N VAL A 241 -19.45 -5.87 14.37
CA VAL A 241 -18.33 -6.52 13.69
C VAL A 241 -18.06 -7.89 14.32
N ARG A 242 -17.98 -8.92 13.47
CA ARG A 242 -17.67 -10.29 13.87
C ARG A 242 -16.57 -10.83 12.95
N PHE A 243 -15.54 -11.37 13.58
CA PHE A 243 -14.45 -12.06 12.90
C PHE A 243 -14.61 -13.57 13.10
N GLU A 244 -14.77 -14.29 11.99
CA GLU A 244 -14.82 -15.75 11.94
C GLU A 244 -13.73 -16.27 11.00
N PRO A 245 -13.34 -17.54 11.07
CA PRO A 245 -12.40 -18.10 10.10
C PRO A 245 -12.88 -17.88 8.66
N ALA A 246 -12.05 -17.21 7.84
CA ALA A 246 -12.32 -16.89 6.43
C ALA A 246 -13.58 -16.03 6.17
N ARG A 247 -14.13 -15.39 7.20
CA ARG A 247 -15.35 -14.58 7.07
C ARG A 247 -15.36 -13.45 8.10
N THR A 248 -15.59 -12.23 7.64
CA THR A 248 -15.85 -11.07 8.49
C THR A 248 -17.21 -10.46 8.11
N THR A 249 -18.05 -10.23 9.09
CA THR A 249 -19.37 -9.61 8.91
C THR A 249 -19.48 -8.36 9.76
N TRP A 250 -20.22 -7.37 9.28
CA TRP A 250 -20.55 -6.16 10.04
C TRP A 250 -21.82 -5.52 9.50
N ALA A 251 -22.48 -4.74 10.36
CA ALA A 251 -23.61 -3.92 9.97
C ALA A 251 -23.14 -2.47 9.74
N VAL A 252 -23.64 -1.85 8.68
CA VAL A 252 -23.48 -0.43 8.43
C VAL A 252 -24.81 0.27 8.68
N PHE A 253 -24.76 1.31 9.51
CA PHE A 253 -25.91 2.18 9.79
C PHE A 253 -25.70 3.54 9.14
N ARG A 254 -26.74 4.08 8.54
CA ARG A 254 -26.77 5.42 7.98
C ARG A 254 -27.93 6.20 8.59
N GLU A 255 -27.67 7.40 9.11
CA GLU A 255 -28.70 8.23 9.76
C GLU A 255 -29.46 7.46 10.87
N GLY A 256 -28.77 6.58 11.60
CA GLY A 256 -29.33 5.78 12.67
C GLY A 256 -30.13 4.53 12.23
N GLN A 257 -30.35 4.35 10.94
CA GLN A 257 -31.03 3.17 10.39
C GLN A 257 -30.02 2.16 9.83
N ARG A 258 -30.31 0.86 9.95
CA ARG A 258 -29.51 -0.21 9.32
C ARG A 258 -29.60 -0.05 7.81
N TRP A 259 -28.46 0.30 7.19
CA TRP A 259 -28.36 0.50 5.75
C TRP A 259 -28.05 -0.81 5.01
N ALA A 260 -27.10 -1.60 5.51
CA ALA A 260 -26.74 -2.90 4.95
C ALA A 260 -26.00 -3.77 5.99
N ASP A 261 -26.11 -5.08 5.82
CA ASP A 261 -25.19 -6.06 6.36
C ASP A 261 -24.15 -6.40 5.29
N LEU A 262 -22.88 -6.28 5.64
CA LEU A 262 -21.78 -6.50 4.73
C LEU A 262 -20.93 -7.67 5.17
N GLU A 263 -20.28 -8.31 4.21
CA GLU A 263 -19.46 -9.50 4.42
C GLU A 263 -18.33 -9.58 3.41
N PHE A 264 -17.18 -10.10 3.83
CA PHE A 264 -16.07 -10.44 2.96
C PHE A 264 -15.18 -11.53 3.60
N SER A 265 -14.23 -12.07 2.82
CA SER A 265 -13.29 -13.10 3.29
C SER A 265 -12.06 -12.55 4.02
N LEU A 266 -11.84 -11.23 3.99
CA LEU A 266 -10.69 -10.62 4.65
C LEU A 266 -10.94 -10.51 6.15
N ALA A 267 -9.88 -10.45 6.93
CA ALA A 267 -9.96 -10.20 8.36
C ALA A 267 -9.35 -8.85 8.73
N GLY A 268 -9.64 -8.40 9.95
CA GLY A 268 -9.05 -7.21 10.56
C GLY A 268 -9.92 -5.97 10.45
N GLU A 269 -9.87 -5.20 11.53
CA GLU A 269 -10.65 -3.97 11.70
C GLU A 269 -10.36 -2.94 10.58
N TYR A 270 -9.09 -2.82 10.15
CA TYR A 270 -8.73 -1.93 9.05
C TYR A 270 -9.39 -2.29 7.72
N ASN A 271 -9.60 -3.59 7.46
CA ASN A 271 -10.29 -4.01 6.24
C ASN A 271 -11.78 -3.71 6.30
N VAL A 272 -12.41 -3.79 7.50
CA VAL A 272 -13.80 -3.35 7.70
C VAL A 272 -13.92 -1.84 7.46
N LEU A 273 -12.98 -1.05 7.99
CA LEU A 273 -12.91 0.40 7.73
C LEU A 273 -12.74 0.70 6.24
N ASN A 274 -11.79 0.04 5.57
CA ASN A 274 -11.52 0.22 4.13
C ASN A 274 -12.76 -0.13 3.27
N ALA A 275 -13.43 -1.25 3.60
CA ALA A 275 -14.62 -1.69 2.89
C ALA A 275 -15.82 -0.74 3.12
N THR A 276 -15.98 -0.23 4.33
CA THR A 276 -17.04 0.74 4.63
C THR A 276 -16.79 2.07 3.93
N ALA A 277 -15.53 2.53 3.85
CA ALA A 277 -15.17 3.72 3.07
C ALA A 277 -15.49 3.54 1.58
N ALA A 278 -15.13 2.38 1.02
CA ALA A 278 -15.43 2.05 -0.38
C ALA A 278 -16.95 1.95 -0.62
N ALA A 279 -17.69 1.33 0.29
CA ALA A 279 -19.15 1.22 0.25
C ALA A 279 -19.83 2.60 0.31
N ALA A 280 -19.41 3.47 1.23
CA ALA A 280 -19.92 4.82 1.37
C ALA A 280 -19.68 5.66 0.09
N MET A 281 -18.48 5.59 -0.47
CA MET A 281 -18.17 6.26 -1.74
C MET A 281 -19.01 5.70 -2.88
N ALA A 282 -19.12 4.40 -3.01
CA ALA A 282 -19.92 3.74 -4.06
C ALA A 282 -21.41 4.10 -3.97
N ALA A 283 -21.97 4.10 -2.75
CA ALA A 283 -23.36 4.55 -2.51
C ALA A 283 -23.56 6.02 -2.88
N GLY A 284 -22.55 6.87 -2.65
CA GLY A 284 -22.56 8.28 -3.10
C GLY A 284 -22.66 8.44 -4.62
N TYR A 285 -22.27 7.42 -5.38
CA TYR A 285 -22.44 7.32 -6.84
C TYR A 285 -23.69 6.54 -7.27
N GLY A 286 -24.57 6.19 -6.31
CA GLY A 286 -25.85 5.53 -6.58
C GLY A 286 -25.76 4.02 -6.80
N ILE A 287 -24.66 3.38 -6.41
CA ILE A 287 -24.56 1.91 -6.45
C ILE A 287 -25.37 1.33 -5.28
N ALA A 288 -26.26 0.39 -5.61
CA ALA A 288 -27.16 -0.23 -4.64
C ALA A 288 -26.42 -1.09 -3.61
N PRO A 289 -26.91 -1.17 -2.35
CA PRO A 289 -26.29 -1.97 -1.28
C PRO A 289 -26.07 -3.45 -1.66
N GLU A 290 -26.98 -4.05 -2.40
CA GLU A 290 -26.91 -5.45 -2.85
C GLU A 290 -25.76 -5.68 -3.82
N THR A 291 -25.48 -4.71 -4.71
CA THR A 291 -24.34 -4.76 -5.63
C THR A 291 -23.04 -4.60 -4.85
N ILE A 292 -22.98 -3.71 -3.86
CA ILE A 292 -21.82 -3.50 -2.99
C ILE A 292 -21.53 -4.77 -2.20
N TYR A 293 -22.56 -5.38 -1.61
CA TYR A 293 -22.47 -6.67 -0.89
C TYR A 293 -21.88 -7.75 -1.80
N SER A 294 -22.45 -7.93 -3.00
CA SER A 294 -22.00 -8.95 -3.97
C SER A 294 -20.54 -8.74 -4.39
N ALA A 295 -20.14 -7.49 -4.55
CA ALA A 295 -18.75 -7.14 -4.88
C ALA A 295 -17.80 -7.51 -3.72
N LEU A 296 -18.16 -7.18 -2.48
CA LEU A 296 -17.32 -7.46 -1.31
C LEU A 296 -17.18 -8.96 -1.06
N LEU A 297 -18.24 -9.77 -1.25
CA LEU A 297 -18.17 -11.22 -1.18
C LEU A 297 -17.16 -11.85 -2.15
N THR A 298 -16.94 -11.23 -3.29
CA THR A 298 -16.05 -11.73 -4.35
C THR A 298 -14.70 -11.01 -4.41
N PHE A 299 -14.45 -10.10 -3.48
CA PHE A 299 -13.19 -9.36 -3.42
C PHE A 299 -12.04 -10.25 -2.92
N LYS A 300 -10.96 -10.34 -3.71
CA LYS A 300 -9.82 -11.25 -3.48
C LYS A 300 -8.63 -10.59 -2.78
N SER A 301 -8.70 -9.28 -2.46
CA SER A 301 -7.60 -8.53 -1.89
C SER A 301 -6.56 -8.01 -2.90
N VAL A 302 -5.44 -7.58 -2.37
CA VAL A 302 -4.25 -7.12 -3.10
C VAL A 302 -3.07 -7.96 -2.64
N LYS A 303 -2.20 -8.34 -3.55
CA LYS A 303 -0.98 -9.08 -3.19
C LYS A 303 -0.20 -8.37 -2.11
N ARG A 304 0.40 -9.17 -1.22
CA ARG A 304 1.19 -8.69 -0.07
C ARG A 304 0.39 -7.87 0.95
N ARG A 305 -0.89 -8.18 1.14
CA ARG A 305 -1.74 -7.64 2.20
C ARG A 305 -2.32 -8.80 3.00
N MET A 306 -1.61 -9.24 4.04
CA MET A 306 -1.84 -10.47 4.82
C MET A 306 -2.00 -11.69 3.90
N GLU A 307 -1.22 -11.75 2.83
CA GLU A 307 -1.25 -12.84 1.85
C GLU A 307 -0.69 -14.11 2.49
N VAL A 308 -1.46 -15.20 2.50
CA VAL A 308 -0.94 -16.52 2.85
C VAL A 308 0.00 -16.96 1.74
N LYS A 309 1.30 -16.82 1.97
CA LYS A 309 2.33 -17.13 0.99
C LYS A 309 2.56 -18.62 0.84
N ALA A 310 2.52 -19.34 1.94
CA ALA A 310 2.67 -20.79 1.98
C ALA A 310 2.09 -21.37 3.28
N GLU A 311 1.64 -22.61 3.18
CA GLU A 311 1.36 -23.49 4.31
C GLU A 311 2.24 -24.72 4.18
N VAL A 312 3.18 -24.90 5.11
CA VAL A 312 4.19 -25.96 5.06
C VAL A 312 4.31 -26.62 6.43
N ASN A 313 4.11 -27.94 6.50
CA ASN A 313 4.23 -28.71 7.76
C ASN A 313 3.35 -28.17 8.91
N GLY A 314 2.18 -27.62 8.60
CA GLY A 314 1.28 -26.97 9.58
C GLY A 314 1.73 -25.57 10.02
N ILE A 315 2.76 -25.02 9.40
CA ILE A 315 3.23 -23.64 9.60
C ILE A 315 2.60 -22.75 8.53
N THR A 316 2.01 -21.64 8.93
CA THR A 316 1.44 -20.65 8.02
C THR A 316 2.39 -19.47 7.85
N ILE A 317 2.77 -19.14 6.62
CA ILE A 317 3.67 -18.02 6.30
C ILE A 317 2.86 -16.93 5.62
N ILE A 318 2.89 -15.73 6.21
CA ILE A 318 2.13 -14.56 5.77
C ILE A 318 3.10 -13.50 5.23
N ASP A 319 2.83 -12.98 4.04
CA ASP A 319 3.49 -11.79 3.48
C ASP A 319 2.60 -10.56 3.68
N ASP A 320 3.14 -9.55 4.37
CA ASP A 320 2.44 -8.28 4.55
C ASP A 320 3.36 -7.08 4.31
N PHE A 321 2.84 -6.12 3.58
CA PHE A 321 3.54 -4.90 3.22
C PHE A 321 3.62 -3.87 4.36
N ALA A 322 3.15 -4.21 5.57
CA ALA A 322 3.18 -3.32 6.73
C ALA A 322 4.59 -2.82 7.01
N HIS A 323 4.75 -1.51 7.00
CA HIS A 323 6.01 -0.80 7.21
C HIS A 323 5.83 0.50 8.00
N HIS A 324 4.80 0.59 8.81
CA HIS A 324 4.53 1.64 9.78
C HIS A 324 4.06 0.97 11.08
N PRO A 325 4.39 1.47 12.28
CA PRO A 325 4.01 0.83 13.54
C PRO A 325 2.52 0.54 13.66
N THR A 326 1.68 1.50 13.25
CA THR A 326 0.21 1.33 13.22
C THR A 326 -0.22 0.16 12.34
N ALA A 327 0.34 0.03 11.13
CA ALA A 327 0.05 -1.06 10.22
C ALA A 327 0.56 -2.41 10.76
N ILE A 328 1.78 -2.45 11.31
CA ILE A 328 2.37 -3.64 11.95
C ILE A 328 1.46 -4.12 13.08
N ALA A 329 1.07 -3.22 13.99
CA ALA A 329 0.16 -3.54 15.09
C ALA A 329 -1.19 -4.08 14.57
N GLY A 330 -1.74 -3.47 13.54
CA GLY A 330 -2.98 -3.92 12.90
C GLY A 330 -2.88 -5.33 12.33
N THR A 331 -1.81 -5.61 11.59
CA THR A 331 -1.54 -6.95 11.04
C THR A 331 -1.39 -7.99 12.15
N LEU A 332 -0.56 -7.73 13.17
CA LEU A 332 -0.33 -8.70 14.26
C LEU A 332 -1.58 -8.95 15.10
N ARG A 333 -2.40 -7.91 15.41
CA ARG A 333 -3.69 -8.09 16.09
C ARG A 333 -4.66 -8.93 15.25
N THR A 334 -4.72 -8.67 13.96
CA THR A 334 -5.56 -9.42 13.03
C THR A 334 -5.15 -10.89 12.97
N LEU A 335 -3.85 -11.16 12.81
CA LEU A 335 -3.33 -12.55 12.81
C LEU A 335 -3.59 -13.26 14.14
N ARG A 336 -3.51 -12.56 15.26
CA ARG A 336 -3.86 -13.12 16.58
C ARG A 336 -5.34 -13.50 16.66
N ALA A 337 -6.23 -12.72 16.06
CA ALA A 337 -7.66 -13.02 16.01
C ALA A 337 -7.99 -14.18 15.07
N ILE A 338 -7.34 -14.27 13.90
CA ILE A 338 -7.54 -15.37 12.93
C ILE A 338 -6.98 -16.69 13.44
N TYR A 339 -5.83 -16.66 14.14
CA TYR A 339 -5.09 -17.83 14.58
C TYR A 339 -4.98 -17.87 16.12
N PRO A 340 -6.11 -17.99 16.84
CA PRO A 340 -6.09 -17.97 18.30
C PRO A 340 -5.28 -19.15 18.86
N GLY A 341 -4.44 -18.87 19.88
CA GLY A 341 -3.62 -19.88 20.54
C GLY A 341 -2.39 -20.38 19.76
N ARG A 342 -2.24 -20.00 18.48
CA ARG A 342 -1.04 -20.32 17.71
C ARG A 342 0.10 -19.37 18.06
N ARG A 343 1.34 -19.87 18.08
CA ARG A 343 2.52 -19.03 18.31
C ARG A 343 2.79 -18.14 17.10
N LEU A 344 2.80 -16.82 17.33
CA LEU A 344 2.95 -15.79 16.31
C LEU A 344 4.38 -15.25 16.30
N TRP A 345 5.04 -15.38 15.16
CA TRP A 345 6.34 -14.79 14.86
C TRP A 345 6.17 -13.52 14.04
N ALA A 346 6.84 -12.44 14.44
CA ALA A 346 7.03 -11.25 13.62
C ALA A 346 8.45 -11.24 13.07
N VAL A 347 8.59 -11.26 11.75
CA VAL A 347 9.88 -11.15 11.03
C VAL A 347 9.86 -9.84 10.26
N PHE A 348 10.59 -8.85 10.75
CA PHE A 348 10.50 -7.48 10.30
C PHE A 348 11.78 -6.98 9.62
N GLU A 349 11.65 -6.31 8.46
CA GLU A 349 12.72 -5.62 7.74
C GLU A 349 12.54 -4.09 7.85
N PRO A 350 13.41 -3.36 8.57
CA PRO A 350 13.42 -1.89 8.54
C PRO A 350 13.97 -1.39 7.21
N ARG A 351 13.07 -1.07 6.25
CA ARG A 351 13.44 -0.76 4.87
C ARG A 351 12.94 0.57 4.35
N SER A 352 11.76 1.04 4.78
CA SER A 352 11.23 2.33 4.34
C SER A 352 12.12 3.49 4.80
N ASN A 353 12.10 4.60 4.09
CA ASN A 353 12.91 5.77 4.45
C ASN A 353 12.66 6.24 5.87
N THR A 354 11.44 6.14 6.36
CA THR A 354 11.06 6.48 7.74
C THR A 354 11.57 5.44 8.74
N LEU A 355 11.30 4.14 8.50
CA LEU A 355 11.64 3.07 9.46
C LEU A 355 13.14 2.72 9.52
N ARG A 356 13.94 3.22 8.62
CA ARG A 356 15.41 3.15 8.75
C ARG A 356 15.98 4.18 9.73
N ARG A 357 15.13 5.12 10.22
CA ARG A 357 15.48 6.22 11.14
C ARG A 357 14.87 6.01 12.52
N LYS A 358 15.38 6.71 13.51
CA LYS A 358 14.94 6.63 14.94
C LYS A 358 13.53 7.17 15.20
N VAL A 359 12.79 7.52 14.15
CA VAL A 359 11.50 8.25 14.25
C VAL A 359 10.44 7.50 15.08
N PHE A 360 10.45 6.15 15.01
CA PHE A 360 9.41 5.30 15.60
C PHE A 360 9.99 4.15 16.46
N GLU A 361 11.11 4.34 17.16
CA GLU A 361 11.72 3.27 17.94
C GLU A 361 10.76 2.71 19.00
N ASP A 362 10.12 3.58 19.78
CA ASP A 362 9.20 3.18 20.85
C ASP A 362 7.91 2.54 20.30
N GLU A 363 7.35 3.12 19.25
CA GLU A 363 6.14 2.59 18.59
C GLU A 363 6.41 1.24 17.92
N LEU A 364 7.63 1.02 17.40
CA LEU A 364 8.04 -0.29 16.86
C LEU A 364 8.13 -1.33 17.96
N VAL A 365 8.69 -1.01 19.11
CA VAL A 365 8.71 -1.92 20.28
C VAL A 365 7.28 -2.30 20.67
N ALA A 366 6.39 -1.31 20.80
CA ALA A 366 4.99 -1.55 21.17
C ALA A 366 4.26 -2.42 20.14
N SER A 367 4.46 -2.14 18.83
CA SER A 367 3.78 -2.87 17.76
C SER A 367 4.31 -4.30 17.58
N LEU A 368 5.63 -4.49 17.53
CA LEU A 368 6.26 -5.80 17.38
C LEU A 368 6.02 -6.69 18.61
N GLY A 369 5.95 -6.10 19.81
CA GLY A 369 5.65 -6.79 21.08
C GLY A 369 4.28 -7.49 21.13
N LEU A 370 3.41 -7.28 20.14
CA LEU A 370 2.15 -8.02 19.97
C LEU A 370 2.38 -9.47 19.49
N ALA A 371 3.54 -9.78 18.93
CA ALA A 371 3.94 -11.14 18.60
C ALA A 371 4.46 -11.90 19.82
N ASP A 372 4.60 -13.22 19.72
CA ASP A 372 5.18 -14.07 20.75
C ASP A 372 6.70 -14.17 20.60
N GLN A 373 7.20 -14.04 19.37
CA GLN A 373 8.60 -14.08 18.98
C GLN A 373 8.88 -13.00 17.94
N VAL A 374 10.00 -12.32 18.04
CA VAL A 374 10.34 -11.23 17.12
C VAL A 374 11.75 -11.45 16.54
N ILE A 375 11.85 -11.31 15.24
CA ILE A 375 13.13 -11.22 14.52
C ILE A 375 13.14 -9.90 13.76
N VAL A 376 14.16 -9.08 13.99
CA VAL A 376 14.36 -7.84 13.26
C VAL A 376 15.61 -7.99 12.41
N ALA A 377 15.49 -7.75 11.11
CA ALA A 377 16.63 -7.71 10.22
C ALA A 377 17.48 -6.46 10.49
N SER A 378 18.76 -6.49 10.16
CA SER A 378 19.57 -5.28 10.13
C SER A 378 19.00 -4.24 9.19
N VAL A 379 19.25 -2.95 9.47
CA VAL A 379 18.69 -1.83 8.68
C VAL A 379 19.13 -1.93 7.22
N TYR A 380 18.16 -1.95 6.30
CA TYR A 380 18.44 -2.03 4.86
C TYR A 380 19.22 -0.80 4.37
N ARG A 381 20.39 -1.02 3.72
CA ARG A 381 21.29 0.05 3.26
C ARG A 381 21.58 1.07 4.37
N ALA A 382 21.98 0.58 5.52
CA ALA A 382 22.27 1.38 6.72
C ALA A 382 23.28 2.50 6.45
N GLU A 383 24.22 2.28 5.53
CA GLU A 383 25.27 3.22 5.12
C GLU A 383 24.71 4.50 4.46
N ALA A 384 23.49 4.45 3.93
CA ALA A 384 22.82 5.59 3.33
C ALA A 384 22.15 6.54 4.36
N ILE A 385 22.19 6.21 5.65
CA ILE A 385 21.57 6.99 6.74
C ILE A 385 22.68 7.40 7.72
N PRO A 386 22.77 8.70 8.09
CA PRO A 386 23.70 9.15 9.13
C PRO A 386 23.52 8.32 10.42
N GLU A 387 24.61 7.91 11.04
CA GLU A 387 24.58 7.03 12.21
C GLU A 387 23.73 7.59 13.36
N ALA A 388 23.80 8.90 13.58
CA ALA A 388 23.01 9.59 14.61
C ALA A 388 21.49 9.51 14.39
N GLU A 389 21.03 9.37 13.14
CA GLU A 389 19.62 9.30 12.77
C GLU A 389 19.14 7.86 12.55
N ARG A 390 20.06 6.90 12.45
CA ARG A 390 19.76 5.51 12.08
C ARG A 390 19.03 4.79 13.19
N LEU A 391 18.00 4.02 12.83
CA LEU A 391 17.28 3.12 13.73
C LEU A 391 18.25 2.19 14.45
N SER A 392 18.10 2.06 15.76
CA SER A 392 18.88 1.12 16.57
C SER A 392 18.11 -0.20 16.76
N VAL A 393 18.34 -1.17 15.87
CA VAL A 393 17.73 -2.51 15.99
C VAL A 393 18.10 -3.14 17.33
N ALA A 394 19.35 -3.00 17.77
CA ALA A 394 19.79 -3.50 19.08
C ALA A 394 19.05 -2.85 20.27
N ALA A 395 18.60 -1.58 20.15
CA ALA A 395 17.78 -0.95 21.19
C ALA A 395 16.38 -1.56 21.20
N ILE A 396 15.74 -1.71 20.04
CA ILE A 396 14.41 -2.33 19.90
C ILE A 396 14.43 -3.75 20.49
N VAL A 397 15.43 -4.57 20.15
CA VAL A 397 15.56 -5.93 20.67
C VAL A 397 15.68 -5.93 22.21
N ARG A 398 16.54 -5.08 22.78
CA ARG A 398 16.69 -4.97 24.24
C ARG A 398 15.38 -4.57 24.95
N GLU A 399 14.64 -3.61 24.40
CA GLU A 399 13.36 -3.17 25.00
C GLU A 399 12.28 -4.26 24.89
N LEU A 400 12.23 -5.00 23.78
CA LEU A 400 11.34 -6.17 23.64
C LEU A 400 11.69 -7.25 24.67
N GLU A 401 12.99 -7.58 24.86
CA GLU A 401 13.44 -8.56 25.84
C GLU A 401 13.12 -8.10 27.27
N ARG A 402 13.30 -6.82 27.61
CA ARG A 402 12.90 -6.23 28.90
C ARG A 402 11.39 -6.36 29.15
N ALA A 403 10.60 -6.26 28.08
CA ALA A 403 9.15 -6.48 28.12
C ALA A 403 8.77 -7.98 28.16
N GLY A 404 9.74 -8.89 28.29
CA GLY A 404 9.50 -10.34 28.31
C GLY A 404 9.16 -10.95 26.96
N LYS A 405 9.50 -10.26 25.86
CA LYS A 405 9.29 -10.74 24.49
C LYS A 405 10.61 -11.24 23.92
N PRO A 406 10.74 -12.55 23.62
CA PRO A 406 11.92 -13.07 22.94
C PRO A 406 12.12 -12.36 21.61
N ALA A 407 13.26 -11.67 21.49
CA ALA A 407 13.58 -10.90 20.30
C ALA A 407 15.06 -11.06 19.93
N ARG A 408 15.39 -10.93 18.65
CA ARG A 408 16.78 -10.95 18.18
C ARG A 408 16.97 -10.21 16.88
N GLU A 409 18.15 -9.66 16.70
CA GLU A 409 18.62 -9.11 15.44
C GLU A 409 19.32 -10.18 14.61
N LEU A 410 19.05 -10.23 13.31
CA LEU A 410 19.77 -11.07 12.34
C LEU A 410 20.11 -10.24 11.10
N ALA A 411 21.24 -10.58 10.45
CA ALA A 411 21.81 -9.73 9.41
C ALA A 411 20.90 -9.56 8.19
N ASP A 412 20.35 -10.65 7.70
CA ASP A 412 19.63 -10.71 6.42
C ASP A 412 18.67 -11.89 6.34
N ALA A 413 18.00 -12.05 5.20
CA ALA A 413 17.06 -13.11 4.95
C ALA A 413 17.67 -14.52 5.08
N ASP A 414 18.91 -14.71 4.66
CA ASP A 414 19.56 -16.02 4.71
C ASP A 414 19.87 -16.42 6.15
N ALA A 415 20.40 -15.49 6.95
CA ALA A 415 20.61 -15.67 8.38
C ALA A 415 19.29 -15.94 9.12
N ILE A 416 18.22 -15.20 8.76
CA ILE A 416 16.89 -15.40 9.33
C ILE A 416 16.35 -16.80 9.00
N VAL A 417 16.38 -17.23 7.75
CA VAL A 417 15.91 -18.56 7.34
C VAL A 417 16.71 -19.67 8.04
N ALA A 418 18.02 -19.51 8.13
CA ALA A 418 18.88 -20.51 8.80
C ALA A 418 18.55 -20.64 10.29
N ALA A 419 18.32 -19.53 10.99
CA ALA A 419 18.00 -19.52 12.42
C ALA A 419 16.54 -19.89 12.71
N LEU A 420 15.60 -19.39 11.91
CA LEU A 420 14.15 -19.54 12.16
C LEU A 420 13.64 -20.94 11.81
N ALA A 421 14.01 -21.48 10.64
CA ALA A 421 13.47 -22.74 10.17
C ALA A 421 13.63 -23.93 11.17
N PRO A 422 14.73 -24.09 11.91
CA PRO A 422 14.87 -25.14 12.94
C PRO A 422 13.91 -24.99 14.13
N GLU A 423 13.50 -23.75 14.48
CA GLU A 423 12.72 -23.44 15.66
C GLU A 423 11.21 -23.50 15.42
N LEU A 424 10.80 -23.43 14.14
CA LEU A 424 9.39 -23.49 13.75
C LEU A 424 8.79 -24.86 13.98
N ARG A 425 7.53 -24.86 14.46
CA ARG A 425 6.74 -26.06 14.77
C ARG A 425 5.39 -25.98 14.09
N SER A 426 4.79 -27.15 13.89
CA SER A 426 3.40 -27.21 13.43
C SER A 426 2.50 -26.35 14.35
N GLY A 427 1.65 -25.56 13.78
CA GLY A 427 0.81 -24.58 14.48
C GLY A 427 1.41 -23.18 14.52
N ASP A 428 2.65 -22.93 14.14
CA ASP A 428 3.21 -21.57 14.10
C ASP A 428 2.63 -20.72 12.97
N VAL A 429 2.56 -19.41 13.20
CA VAL A 429 2.25 -18.39 12.20
C VAL A 429 3.45 -17.44 12.09
N VAL A 430 3.96 -17.25 10.89
CA VAL A 430 5.11 -16.37 10.61
C VAL A 430 4.64 -15.19 9.78
N ALA A 431 4.56 -14.00 10.39
CA ALA A 431 4.29 -12.75 9.70
C ALA A 431 5.60 -12.12 9.21
N ILE A 432 5.80 -12.09 7.90
CA ILE A 432 6.93 -11.41 7.25
C ILE A 432 6.48 -10.01 6.86
N LEU A 433 7.07 -8.99 7.50
CA LEU A 433 6.66 -7.59 7.45
C LEU A 433 7.73 -6.77 6.73
N SER A 434 7.49 -6.40 5.48
CA SER A 434 8.44 -5.61 4.68
C SER A 434 7.76 -4.96 3.48
N ASN A 435 8.15 -3.73 3.15
CA ASN A 435 7.75 -3.07 1.91
C ASN A 435 8.69 -3.36 0.71
N GLY A 436 9.59 -4.35 0.84
CA GLY A 436 10.51 -4.75 -0.21
C GLY A 436 10.56 -6.25 -0.48
N GLY A 437 11.55 -6.67 -1.25
CA GLY A 437 11.73 -8.09 -1.62
C GLY A 437 12.36 -8.94 -0.51
N PHE A 438 12.82 -8.35 0.57
CA PHE A 438 13.41 -8.98 1.74
C PHE A 438 14.31 -10.18 1.41
N GLY A 439 15.28 -9.96 0.51
CA GLY A 439 16.25 -10.98 0.12
C GLY A 439 15.65 -12.30 -0.42
N GLY A 440 14.39 -12.31 -0.82
CA GLY A 440 13.69 -13.51 -1.30
C GLY A 440 13.24 -14.45 -0.18
N ILE A 441 13.10 -13.98 1.06
CA ILE A 441 12.67 -14.78 2.22
C ILE A 441 11.34 -15.51 2.00
N TYR A 442 10.47 -14.92 1.20
CA TYR A 442 9.14 -15.45 0.87
C TYR A 442 9.18 -16.80 0.15
N ASP A 443 10.26 -17.10 -0.59
CA ASP A 443 10.48 -18.36 -1.27
C ASP A 443 11.47 -19.25 -0.51
N LYS A 444 12.52 -18.66 0.08
CA LYS A 444 13.58 -19.35 0.80
C LYS A 444 13.07 -20.09 2.04
N LEU A 445 12.20 -19.45 2.83
CA LEU A 445 11.69 -20.06 4.06
C LEU A 445 10.79 -21.27 3.79
N PRO A 446 9.79 -21.21 2.90
CA PRO A 446 9.01 -22.39 2.51
C PRO A 446 9.87 -23.54 1.95
N GLN A 447 10.83 -23.24 1.07
CA GLN A 447 11.75 -24.24 0.51
C GLN A 447 12.57 -24.93 1.61
N ARG A 448 13.11 -24.17 2.57
CA ARG A 448 13.87 -24.72 3.67
C ARG A 448 13.04 -25.62 4.60
N LEU A 449 11.77 -25.26 4.82
CA LEU A 449 10.85 -26.07 5.62
C LEU A 449 10.47 -27.38 4.90
N ASN A 450 10.27 -27.36 3.58
CA ASN A 450 9.97 -28.55 2.78
C ASN A 450 11.16 -29.54 2.81
N SER A 451 12.40 -29.06 2.65
CA SER A 451 13.58 -29.92 2.66
C SER A 451 13.82 -30.64 4.01
N ARG A 452 13.32 -30.10 5.13
CA ARG A 452 13.39 -30.74 6.46
C ARG A 452 12.46 -31.96 6.56
N SER A 453 11.25 -31.88 5.98
CA SER A 453 10.31 -33.01 6.02
C SER A 453 10.81 -34.22 5.23
N GLU A 454 11.52 -33.99 4.12
CA GLU A 454 12.10 -35.07 3.31
C GLU A 454 13.24 -35.81 4.06
N VAL A 455 14.02 -35.10 4.85
CA VAL A 455 15.10 -35.69 5.68
C VAL A 455 14.50 -36.47 6.85
N SER A 456 13.45 -35.92 7.50
CA SER A 456 12.78 -36.58 8.64
C SER A 456 11.94 -37.80 8.24
N SER A 457 11.50 -37.89 6.99
CA SER A 457 10.74 -39.03 6.48
C SER A 457 11.67 -40.19 5.98
N ARG A 458 12.97 -39.96 5.84
CA ARG A 458 13.99 -40.93 5.43
C ARG A 458 14.83 -41.47 6.60
N ALA A 459 14.67 -40.91 7.77
CA ALA A 459 15.32 -41.37 9.02
C ALA A 459 14.31 -42.10 9.89
#